data_39fc23db8b91dedd405b3f8941066d29
#
_entry.id   39fc23db8b91dedd405b3f8941066d29
#
_cell.length_a   1.000
_cell.length_b   1.000
_cell.length_c   1.000
_cell.angle_alpha   90.00
_cell.angle_beta   90.00
_cell.angle_gamma   90.00
#
_symmetry.space_group_name_H-M   'P 1'
#
loop_
_entity.id
_entity.type
_entity.pdbx_description
1 polymer ?
#
loop_
_entity_poly.entity_id
_entity_poly.type
_entity_poly.pdbx_seq_one_letter_code
_entity_poly.pdbx_strand_id
1 'polypeptide(L)'
;MRERDPIAGPAWTRIVALLGALVLAPCCNSSRAAECTITVGVVLELTGPAGDYGQAAAKAVEMAFRDLNAAGGVRGCRIVTNTKDSQSQSTVAVDAANQLVQLGKVPVIIGGVLSSVTIPMLTAVTGPAKVLQISPGASSPKLTALGREGKTNGMFFRTITSDALQGSVAAKYALDRGMHRIAVIYVNNDYGVDLYDEFARTYKGLGGVIVSATRYNEKQSSYASEVTAAMAAAADGLYLISTPVDGSTIARAWISMGGPRRFLLNDGMNSADFIQGVGAKYLSEAYGTSSGTSPTVSTASFEQEYKAFARMDPGSPAADRAYDAAAIVGLAIAAATRAEPAAIRAALFTVTDPKGTVIHIGEDEFAKALALIRNGKPIRYEGVIGPVSFDAYGDITGPFRLWRITDGAVTTVGEMSVDEVNALVTRLGR
;
A
#
# COMPACT_ATOMS: atom_id res chain seq x y z
N MET A 1 -51.89 -52.70 -72.65
CA MET A 1 -51.01 -53.46 -73.62
C MET A 1 -49.81 -53.73 -72.75
N ARG A 2 -49.68 -54.94 -72.22
CA ARG A 2 -48.91 -56.09 -72.71
C ARG A 2 -47.46 -55.68 -72.78
N GLU A 3 -46.45 -56.32 -72.21
CA GLU A 3 -46.22 -57.76 -71.87
C GLU A 3 -44.92 -57.79 -71.00
N ARG A 4 -44.96 -58.52 -69.92
CA ARG A 4 -44.33 -59.82 -69.61
C ARG A 4 -42.80 -59.88 -69.59
N ASP A 5 -42.40 -60.38 -68.43
CA ASP A 5 -41.11 -61.04 -68.07
C ASP A 5 -40.55 -62.00 -69.08
N PRO A 6 -39.33 -62.52 -68.95
CA PRO A 6 -39.02 -63.43 -67.82
C PRO A 6 -37.49 -63.54 -67.40
N ILE A 7 -37.31 -63.93 -66.17
CA ILE A 7 -36.62 -65.10 -65.61
C ILE A 7 -35.11 -65.27 -65.93
N ALA A 8 -34.41 -65.51 -64.88
CA ALA A 8 -33.43 -66.52 -64.50
C ALA A 8 -32.02 -66.12 -64.15
N GLY A 9 -31.62 -66.42 -63.00
CA GLY A 9 -30.61 -67.39 -62.65
C GLY A 9 -29.50 -66.89 -61.72
N PRO A 10 -29.08 -67.66 -60.75
CA PRO A 10 -28.25 -67.20 -59.65
C PRO A 10 -26.74 -67.41 -60.04
N ALA A 11 -25.92 -66.45 -59.58
CA ALA A 11 -24.50 -66.67 -59.54
C ALA A 11 -23.90 -66.20 -58.21
N TRP A 12 -23.54 -67.13 -57.54
CA TRP A 12 -22.65 -67.20 -56.38
C TRP A 12 -21.49 -66.23 -56.40
N THR A 13 -21.28 -65.60 -55.19
CA THR A 13 -20.04 -65.65 -54.50
C THR A 13 -19.12 -64.51 -54.34
N ARG A 14 -18.59 -64.51 -53.31
CA ARG A 14 -17.36 -64.01 -52.68
C ARG A 14 -17.60 -62.87 -51.68
N ILE A 15 -17.83 -63.34 -50.48
CA ILE A 15 -17.62 -62.56 -49.24
C ILE A 15 -16.08 -62.28 -49.17
N VAL A 16 -15.69 -61.02 -49.33
CA VAL A 16 -14.39 -60.55 -48.92
C VAL A 16 -14.55 -59.87 -47.56
N ALA A 17 -14.09 -60.57 -46.54
CA ALA A 17 -14.02 -60.04 -45.17
C ALA A 17 -12.93 -58.96 -45.15
N LEU A 18 -13.32 -57.68 -45.15
CA LEU A 18 -12.46 -56.55 -44.76
C LEU A 18 -12.40 -56.50 -43.24
N LEU A 19 -11.32 -57.01 -42.65
CA LEU A 19 -10.94 -56.72 -41.29
C LEU A 19 -10.57 -55.22 -41.19
N GLY A 20 -11.52 -54.41 -40.76
CA GLY A 20 -11.27 -53.03 -40.33
C GLY A 20 -10.47 -53.04 -39.05
N ALA A 21 -9.19 -52.76 -39.09
CA ALA A 21 -8.36 -52.46 -37.93
C ALA A 21 -8.86 -51.16 -37.33
N LEU A 22 -9.63 -51.27 -36.23
CA LEU A 22 -10.02 -50.14 -35.40
C LEU A 22 -8.77 -49.66 -34.66
N VAL A 23 -8.07 -48.66 -35.21
CA VAL A 23 -7.00 -47.94 -34.50
C VAL A 23 -7.65 -47.13 -33.39
N LEU A 24 -7.67 -47.70 -32.18
CA LEU A 24 -7.93 -46.98 -30.95
C LEU A 24 -6.79 -45.96 -30.75
N ALA A 25 -6.96 -44.74 -31.27
CA ALA A 25 -6.15 -43.61 -30.87
C ALA A 25 -6.32 -43.40 -29.36
N PRO A 26 -5.26 -43.40 -28.53
CA PRO A 26 -5.40 -43.04 -27.15
C PRO A 26 -5.81 -41.56 -27.12
N CYS A 27 -7.05 -41.26 -26.74
CA CYS A 27 -7.43 -39.94 -26.28
C CYS A 27 -6.55 -39.63 -25.06
N CYS A 28 -5.40 -38.98 -25.28
CA CYS A 28 -4.71 -38.27 -24.24
C CYS A 28 -5.67 -37.18 -23.75
N ASN A 29 -6.59 -37.54 -22.85
CA ASN A 29 -7.17 -36.59 -21.92
C ASN A 29 -6.02 -36.09 -21.07
N SER A 30 -5.33 -35.04 -21.54
CA SER A 30 -4.58 -34.17 -20.67
C SER A 30 -5.60 -33.54 -19.72
N SER A 31 -5.89 -34.25 -18.62
CA SER A 31 -6.49 -33.63 -17.45
C SER A 31 -5.54 -32.49 -17.11
N ARG A 32 -5.89 -31.28 -17.51
CA ARG A 32 -5.25 -30.06 -17.00
C ARG A 32 -5.37 -30.18 -15.49
N ALA A 33 -4.28 -30.58 -14.83
CA ALA A 33 -4.21 -30.52 -13.39
C ALA A 33 -4.67 -29.12 -12.99
N ALA A 34 -5.63 -29.01 -12.09
CA ALA A 34 -6.13 -27.73 -11.64
C ALA A 34 -4.90 -26.90 -11.23
N GLU A 35 -4.70 -25.76 -11.88
CA GLU A 35 -3.54 -24.92 -11.64
C GLU A 35 -3.57 -24.51 -10.17
N CYS A 36 -2.54 -24.90 -9.40
CA CYS A 36 -2.47 -24.60 -7.99
C CYS A 36 -2.43 -23.08 -7.79
N THR A 37 -3.31 -22.56 -6.92
CA THR A 37 -3.35 -21.12 -6.59
C THR A 37 -3.30 -20.90 -5.09
N ILE A 38 -2.62 -19.83 -4.68
CA ILE A 38 -2.66 -19.30 -3.31
C ILE A 38 -3.33 -17.92 -3.38
N THR A 39 -4.47 -17.79 -2.69
CA THR A 39 -5.22 -16.54 -2.70
C THR A 39 -4.75 -15.63 -1.56
N VAL A 40 -4.34 -14.41 -1.92
CA VAL A 40 -4.06 -13.31 -0.99
C VAL A 40 -5.23 -12.35 -1.01
N GLY A 41 -5.72 -11.99 0.18
CA GLY A 41 -6.75 -10.97 0.33
C GLY A 41 -6.16 -9.58 0.12
N VAL A 42 -6.90 -8.69 -0.52
CA VAL A 42 -6.52 -7.29 -0.70
C VAL A 42 -7.73 -6.42 -0.35
N VAL A 43 -7.57 -5.50 0.61
CA VAL A 43 -8.61 -4.52 0.96
C VAL A 43 -8.01 -3.14 0.86
N LEU A 44 -8.40 -2.39 -0.16
CA LEU A 44 -7.87 -1.06 -0.46
C LEU A 44 -9.00 -0.06 -0.71
N GLU A 45 -8.68 1.20 -0.65
CA GLU A 45 -9.58 2.33 -0.90
C GLU A 45 -9.70 2.57 -2.41
N LEU A 46 -10.36 1.67 -3.18
CA LEU A 46 -10.45 1.81 -4.64
C LEU A 46 -11.38 2.96 -5.07
N THR A 47 -12.29 3.35 -4.17
CA THR A 47 -13.18 4.50 -4.33
C THR A 47 -13.24 5.33 -3.05
N GLY A 48 -13.89 6.49 -3.13
CA GLY A 48 -13.99 7.43 -2.00
C GLY A 48 -12.82 8.44 -1.96
N PRO A 49 -12.62 9.15 -0.83
CA PRO A 49 -11.65 10.25 -0.73
C PRO A 49 -10.18 9.89 -0.95
N ALA A 50 -9.82 8.61 -0.78
CA ALA A 50 -8.48 8.09 -1.02
C ALA A 50 -8.44 7.09 -2.21
N GLY A 51 -9.37 7.24 -3.16
CA GLY A 51 -9.50 6.32 -4.29
C GLY A 51 -8.27 6.25 -5.17
N ASP A 52 -7.59 7.37 -5.40
CA ASP A 52 -6.33 7.44 -6.15
C ASP A 52 -5.21 6.64 -5.46
N TYR A 53 -5.11 6.70 -4.14
CA TYR A 53 -4.12 5.92 -3.39
C TYR A 53 -4.36 4.42 -3.50
N GLY A 54 -5.61 4.01 -3.28
CA GLY A 54 -5.98 2.60 -3.32
C GLY A 54 -5.86 1.99 -4.72
N GLN A 55 -6.20 2.74 -5.76
CA GLN A 55 -6.02 2.29 -7.15
C GLN A 55 -4.54 2.14 -7.52
N ALA A 56 -3.71 3.11 -7.13
CA ALA A 56 -2.27 3.03 -7.33
C ALA A 56 -1.67 1.83 -6.57
N ALA A 57 -2.04 1.65 -5.30
CA ALA A 57 -1.60 0.52 -4.50
C ALA A 57 -2.05 -0.83 -5.10
N ALA A 58 -3.30 -0.94 -5.59
CA ALA A 58 -3.80 -2.16 -6.21
C ALA A 58 -3.01 -2.55 -7.45
N LYS A 59 -2.66 -1.58 -8.31
CA LYS A 59 -1.82 -1.82 -9.48
C LYS A 59 -0.41 -2.27 -9.10
N ALA A 60 0.16 -1.72 -8.04
CA ALA A 60 1.47 -2.13 -7.55
C ALA A 60 1.45 -3.56 -6.98
N VAL A 61 0.41 -3.95 -6.24
CA VAL A 61 0.20 -5.33 -5.79
C VAL A 61 0.07 -6.29 -6.97
N GLU A 62 -0.75 -5.94 -7.99
CA GLU A 62 -0.89 -6.74 -9.21
C GLU A 62 0.47 -6.93 -9.92
N MET A 63 1.27 -5.88 -10.02
CA MET A 63 2.59 -5.92 -10.65
C MET A 63 3.54 -6.83 -9.88
N ALA A 64 3.66 -6.71 -8.57
CA ALA A 64 4.54 -7.55 -7.75
C ALA A 64 4.18 -9.04 -7.86
N PHE A 65 2.89 -9.37 -7.84
CA PHE A 65 2.46 -10.76 -8.01
C PHE A 65 2.58 -11.26 -9.45
N ARG A 66 2.46 -10.40 -10.45
CA ARG A 66 2.82 -10.73 -11.84
C ARG A 66 4.27 -11.19 -11.91
N ASP A 67 5.19 -10.42 -11.35
CA ASP A 67 6.62 -10.69 -11.41
C ASP A 67 6.98 -11.99 -10.67
N LEU A 68 6.41 -12.20 -9.48
CA LEU A 68 6.57 -13.46 -8.74
C LEU A 68 5.99 -14.67 -9.48
N ASN A 69 4.86 -14.51 -10.14
CA ASN A 69 4.25 -15.58 -10.94
C ASN A 69 5.06 -15.89 -12.20
N ALA A 70 5.63 -14.87 -12.84
CA ALA A 70 6.55 -15.03 -13.98
C ALA A 70 7.85 -15.73 -13.55
N ALA A 71 8.37 -15.43 -12.37
CA ALA A 71 9.52 -16.11 -11.76
C ALA A 71 9.29 -17.59 -11.40
N GLY A 72 8.12 -18.13 -11.68
CA GLY A 72 7.75 -19.54 -11.46
C GLY A 72 6.76 -19.76 -10.31
N GLY A 73 6.19 -18.70 -9.75
CA GLY A 73 5.23 -18.76 -8.66
C GLY A 73 5.83 -19.18 -7.33
N VAL A 74 5.00 -19.32 -6.32
CA VAL A 74 5.42 -19.65 -4.96
C VAL A 74 4.96 -21.04 -4.58
N ARG A 75 5.84 -21.87 -4.03
CA ARG A 75 5.54 -23.26 -3.64
C ARG A 75 4.89 -24.11 -4.76
N GLY A 76 5.22 -23.82 -6.01
CA GLY A 76 4.62 -24.47 -7.18
C GLY A 76 3.22 -24.00 -7.55
N CYS A 77 2.72 -22.92 -6.90
CA CYS A 77 1.40 -22.33 -7.14
C CYS A 77 1.52 -20.88 -7.63
N ARG A 78 0.52 -20.43 -8.36
CA ARG A 78 0.37 -19.01 -8.68
C ARG A 78 -0.26 -18.27 -7.50
N ILE A 79 0.21 -17.04 -7.25
CA ILE A 79 -0.51 -16.12 -6.36
C ILE A 79 -1.62 -15.45 -7.15
N VAL A 80 -2.81 -15.44 -6.58
CA VAL A 80 -3.97 -14.70 -7.08
C VAL A 80 -4.51 -13.78 -5.97
N THR A 81 -5.10 -12.66 -6.34
CA THR A 81 -5.70 -11.73 -5.40
C THR A 81 -7.21 -11.88 -5.33
N ASN A 82 -7.77 -11.73 -4.13
CA ASN A 82 -9.20 -11.44 -3.94
C ASN A 82 -9.31 -10.02 -3.41
N THR A 83 -9.54 -9.08 -4.32
CA THR A 83 -9.51 -7.64 -4.04
C THR A 83 -10.91 -7.12 -3.72
N LYS A 84 -10.99 -6.32 -2.65
CA LYS A 84 -12.22 -5.67 -2.16
C LYS A 84 -11.98 -4.17 -2.04
N ASP A 85 -13.00 -3.39 -2.36
CA ASP A 85 -13.03 -1.95 -2.18
C ASP A 85 -13.54 -1.62 -0.77
N SER A 86 -12.74 -0.90 0.01
CA SER A 86 -13.16 -0.36 1.30
C SER A 86 -14.01 0.90 1.19
N GLN A 87 -14.06 1.52 0.01
CA GLN A 87 -14.74 2.81 -0.24
C GLN A 87 -14.24 3.94 0.69
N SER A 88 -13.03 3.82 1.19
CA SER A 88 -12.47 4.69 2.25
C SER A 88 -13.34 4.72 3.52
N GLN A 89 -14.02 3.60 3.85
CA GLN A 89 -14.93 3.47 4.99
C GLN A 89 -14.56 2.28 5.86
N SER A 90 -14.42 2.51 7.16
CA SER A 90 -14.03 1.49 8.13
C SER A 90 -15.00 0.31 8.21
N THR A 91 -16.32 0.57 8.18
CA THR A 91 -17.35 -0.47 8.24
C THR A 91 -17.32 -1.38 7.02
N VAL A 92 -17.19 -0.80 5.83
CA VAL A 92 -17.08 -1.56 4.57
C VAL A 92 -15.80 -2.41 4.56
N ALA A 93 -14.70 -1.86 5.05
CA ALA A 93 -13.42 -2.58 5.16
C ALA A 93 -13.50 -3.77 6.13
N VAL A 94 -14.15 -3.58 7.28
CA VAL A 94 -14.36 -4.67 8.26
C VAL A 94 -15.20 -5.79 7.64
N ASP A 95 -16.27 -5.46 6.93
CA ASP A 95 -17.12 -6.45 6.24
C ASP A 95 -16.33 -7.18 5.13
N ALA A 96 -15.56 -6.44 4.34
CA ALA A 96 -14.67 -7.01 3.31
C ALA A 96 -13.63 -7.97 3.90
N ALA A 97 -12.98 -7.56 4.99
CA ALA A 97 -12.00 -8.39 5.67
C ALA A 97 -12.66 -9.66 6.26
N ASN A 98 -13.84 -9.55 6.86
CA ASN A 98 -14.61 -10.71 7.34
C ASN A 98 -14.92 -11.70 6.22
N GLN A 99 -15.36 -11.23 5.06
CA GLN A 99 -15.62 -12.10 3.90
C GLN A 99 -14.32 -12.81 3.46
N LEU A 100 -13.19 -12.11 3.37
CA LEU A 100 -11.91 -12.70 2.98
C LEU A 100 -11.44 -13.75 3.99
N VAL A 101 -11.57 -13.48 5.28
CA VAL A 101 -11.14 -14.40 6.35
C VAL A 101 -12.08 -15.58 6.50
N GLN A 102 -13.40 -15.35 6.60
CA GLN A 102 -14.35 -16.40 6.93
C GLN A 102 -14.74 -17.25 5.72
N LEU A 103 -14.94 -16.64 4.55
CA LEU A 103 -15.34 -17.34 3.33
C LEU A 103 -14.14 -17.63 2.44
N GLY A 104 -13.29 -16.65 2.21
CA GLY A 104 -12.11 -16.76 1.35
C GLY A 104 -10.97 -17.56 1.95
N LYS A 105 -10.96 -17.74 3.29
CA LYS A 105 -9.88 -18.43 4.04
C LYS A 105 -8.48 -17.95 3.67
N VAL A 106 -8.34 -16.65 3.36
CA VAL A 106 -7.06 -16.09 2.99
C VAL A 106 -6.07 -16.09 4.17
N PRO A 107 -4.81 -16.46 3.97
CA PRO A 107 -3.81 -16.45 5.04
C PRO A 107 -3.26 -15.05 5.34
N VAL A 108 -3.40 -14.12 4.39
CA VAL A 108 -2.86 -12.75 4.45
C VAL A 108 -3.86 -11.79 3.85
N ILE A 109 -3.96 -10.59 4.43
CA ILE A 109 -4.61 -9.41 3.85
C ILE A 109 -3.59 -8.30 3.66
N ILE A 110 -3.45 -7.79 2.43
CA ILE A 110 -2.72 -6.56 2.13
C ILE A 110 -3.72 -5.39 2.18
N GLY A 111 -3.44 -4.40 3.01
CA GLY A 111 -4.28 -3.18 3.13
C GLY A 111 -4.69 -2.87 4.58
N GLY A 112 -5.44 -1.79 4.84
CA GLY A 112 -5.75 -0.63 4.00
C GLY A 112 -4.59 0.35 3.87
N VAL A 113 -4.79 1.37 3.09
CA VAL A 113 -3.86 2.50 3.01
C VAL A 113 -4.12 3.48 4.17
N LEU A 114 -5.36 3.81 4.43
CA LEU A 114 -5.73 4.72 5.51
C LEU A 114 -5.70 4.04 6.89
N SER A 115 -5.17 4.75 7.91
CA SER A 115 -5.18 4.26 9.30
C SER A 115 -6.60 4.03 9.83
N SER A 116 -7.54 4.91 9.48
CA SER A 116 -8.96 4.80 9.84
C SER A 116 -9.67 3.58 9.23
N VAL A 117 -9.11 2.98 8.20
CA VAL A 117 -9.56 1.73 7.57
C VAL A 117 -8.80 0.54 8.16
N THR A 118 -7.49 0.66 8.29
CA THR A 118 -6.57 -0.40 8.74
C THR A 118 -6.82 -0.82 10.19
N ILE A 119 -6.96 0.15 11.11
CA ILE A 119 -7.12 -0.11 12.54
C ILE A 119 -8.40 -0.90 12.84
N PRO A 120 -9.59 -0.52 12.32
CA PRO A 120 -10.79 -1.32 12.51
C PRO A 120 -10.71 -2.73 11.93
N MET A 121 -10.13 -2.92 10.73
CA MET A 121 -9.90 -4.25 10.17
C MET A 121 -9.01 -5.10 11.09
N LEU A 122 -7.92 -4.50 11.60
CA LEU A 122 -6.97 -5.18 12.47
C LEU A 122 -7.64 -5.59 13.78
N THR A 123 -8.31 -4.66 14.44
CA THR A 123 -8.86 -4.88 15.78
C THR A 123 -10.11 -5.74 15.80
N ALA A 124 -10.94 -5.66 14.77
CA ALA A 124 -12.20 -6.41 14.69
C ALA A 124 -12.07 -7.76 13.98
N VAL A 125 -11.11 -7.91 13.05
CA VAL A 125 -11.09 -9.10 12.17
C VAL A 125 -9.74 -9.80 12.17
N THR A 126 -8.68 -9.19 11.60
CA THR A 126 -7.44 -9.91 11.32
C THR A 126 -6.67 -10.26 12.59
N GLY A 127 -6.63 -9.37 13.58
CA GLY A 127 -6.00 -9.63 14.87
C GLY A 127 -6.66 -10.80 15.63
N PRO A 128 -7.98 -10.74 15.93
CA PRO A 128 -8.69 -11.84 16.57
C PRO A 128 -8.61 -13.17 15.81
N ALA A 129 -8.71 -13.13 14.47
CA ALA A 129 -8.62 -14.33 13.61
C ALA A 129 -7.17 -14.82 13.44
N LYS A 130 -6.17 -14.08 13.92
CA LYS A 130 -4.74 -14.35 13.72
C LYS A 130 -4.38 -14.51 12.24
N VAL A 131 -4.98 -13.69 11.38
CA VAL A 131 -4.64 -13.57 9.95
C VAL A 131 -3.63 -12.45 9.80
N LEU A 132 -2.57 -12.67 9.02
CA LEU A 132 -1.54 -11.67 8.77
C LEU A 132 -2.13 -10.48 8.02
N GLN A 133 -1.89 -9.26 8.51
CA GLN A 133 -2.24 -8.03 7.82
C GLN A 133 -0.98 -7.19 7.58
N ILE A 134 -0.77 -6.74 6.35
CA ILE A 134 0.29 -5.80 6.01
C ILE A 134 -0.29 -4.57 5.33
N SER A 135 0.01 -3.39 5.87
CA SER A 135 -0.49 -2.12 5.34
C SER A 135 0.60 -1.36 4.58
N PRO A 136 0.33 -0.90 3.35
CA PRO A 136 1.28 -0.05 2.62
C PRO A 136 1.23 1.43 3.00
N GLY A 137 0.25 1.88 3.80
CA GLY A 137 0.03 3.31 4.00
C GLY A 137 -0.40 3.74 5.40
N ALA A 138 -0.87 2.83 6.26
CA ALA A 138 -1.36 3.20 7.58
C ALA A 138 -0.20 3.55 8.53
N SER A 139 0.00 4.83 8.77
CA SER A 139 1.14 5.39 9.48
C SER A 139 0.88 5.73 10.96
N SER A 140 -0.38 5.67 11.44
CA SER A 140 -0.76 6.02 12.82
C SER A 140 0.11 5.29 13.86
N PRO A 141 0.66 6.02 14.86
CA PRO A 141 1.36 5.46 16.01
C PRO A 141 0.54 4.47 16.85
N LYS A 142 -0.78 4.57 16.77
CA LYS A 142 -1.71 3.66 17.46
C LYS A 142 -1.53 2.21 17.05
N LEU A 143 -1.10 1.95 15.80
CA LEU A 143 -0.80 0.59 15.33
C LEU A 143 0.36 -0.03 16.10
N THR A 144 1.44 0.72 16.33
CA THR A 144 2.56 0.30 17.19
C THR A 144 2.10 0.09 18.64
N ALA A 145 1.26 0.99 19.17
CA ALA A 145 0.72 0.86 20.53
C ALA A 145 -0.11 -0.42 20.68
N LEU A 146 -0.99 -0.72 19.72
CA LEU A 146 -1.74 -1.99 19.70
C LEU A 146 -0.81 -3.22 19.67
N GLY A 147 0.32 -3.13 18.95
CA GLY A 147 1.36 -4.16 18.94
C GLY A 147 1.99 -4.36 20.32
N ARG A 148 2.39 -3.27 20.97
CA ARG A 148 2.96 -3.27 22.34
C ARG A 148 1.99 -3.83 23.39
N GLU A 149 0.71 -3.57 23.23
CA GLU A 149 -0.37 -4.09 24.08
C GLU A 149 -0.74 -5.55 23.77
N GLY A 150 -0.09 -6.17 22.79
CA GLY A 150 -0.38 -7.54 22.34
C GLY A 150 -1.69 -7.71 21.56
N LYS A 151 -2.41 -6.62 21.27
CA LYS A 151 -3.73 -6.63 20.61
C LYS A 151 -3.67 -7.00 19.13
N THR A 152 -2.49 -6.94 18.51
CA THR A 152 -2.28 -7.39 17.13
C THR A 152 -2.00 -8.90 17.03
N ASN A 153 -1.80 -9.59 18.14
CA ASN A 153 -1.26 -10.95 18.18
C ASN A 153 0.04 -11.12 17.36
N GLY A 154 0.79 -10.03 17.12
CA GLY A 154 1.97 -9.98 16.27
C GLY A 154 1.68 -10.22 14.78
N MET A 155 0.42 -10.08 14.33
CA MET A 155 -0.02 -10.34 12.97
C MET A 155 -0.14 -9.07 12.11
N PHE A 156 0.29 -7.92 12.62
CA PHE A 156 0.29 -6.67 11.86
C PHE A 156 1.70 -6.27 11.45
N PHE A 157 1.83 -5.82 10.20
CA PHE A 157 3.05 -5.27 9.62
C PHE A 157 2.72 -4.07 8.74
N ARG A 158 3.69 -3.20 8.48
CA ARG A 158 3.53 -2.08 7.53
C ARG A 158 4.83 -1.75 6.80
N THR A 159 4.70 -1.33 5.55
CA THR A 159 5.80 -0.86 4.71
C THR A 159 5.87 0.67 4.63
N ILE A 160 5.32 1.35 5.63
CA ILE A 160 5.41 2.80 5.84
C ILE A 160 5.94 3.10 7.24
N THR A 161 6.70 4.18 7.38
CA THR A 161 7.18 4.65 8.68
C THR A 161 6.05 5.24 9.53
N SER A 162 6.22 5.20 10.86
CA SER A 162 5.23 5.73 11.79
C SER A 162 5.17 7.25 11.80
N ASP A 163 3.97 7.82 11.95
CA ASP A 163 3.72 9.25 12.18
C ASP A 163 4.29 9.77 13.51
N ALA A 164 4.65 8.87 14.41
CA ALA A 164 5.42 9.27 15.60
C ALA A 164 6.72 10.00 15.23
N LEU A 165 7.30 9.66 14.09
CA LEU A 165 8.49 10.32 13.55
C LEU A 165 8.13 11.45 12.58
N GLN A 166 7.13 11.27 11.73
CA GLN A 166 6.72 12.27 10.74
C GLN A 166 6.28 13.58 11.39
N GLY A 167 5.50 13.53 12.48
CA GLY A 167 5.10 14.72 13.21
C GLY A 167 6.28 15.53 13.74
N SER A 168 7.33 14.82 14.19
CA SER A 168 8.57 15.46 14.65
C SER A 168 9.34 16.14 13.51
N VAL A 169 9.43 15.47 12.35
CA VAL A 169 10.06 16.02 11.14
C VAL A 169 9.29 17.23 10.64
N ALA A 170 7.97 17.14 10.55
CA ALA A 170 7.10 18.24 10.14
C ALA A 170 7.25 19.47 11.03
N ALA A 171 7.35 19.27 12.35
CA ALA A 171 7.54 20.35 13.32
C ALA A 171 8.86 21.10 13.11
N LYS A 172 9.95 20.34 12.94
CA LYS A 172 11.25 20.96 12.67
C LYS A 172 11.23 21.66 11.31
N TYR A 173 10.68 21.04 10.29
CA TYR A 173 10.64 21.62 8.93
C TYR A 173 9.80 22.90 8.88
N ALA A 174 8.67 22.97 9.62
CA ALA A 174 7.90 24.21 9.75
C ALA A 174 8.73 25.36 10.30
N LEU A 175 9.49 25.12 11.39
CA LEU A 175 10.36 26.14 12.00
C LEU A 175 11.50 26.54 11.05
N ASP A 176 12.11 25.59 10.36
CA ASP A 176 13.16 25.85 9.36
C ASP A 176 12.63 26.69 8.18
N ARG A 177 11.34 26.68 7.92
CA ARG A 177 10.64 27.52 6.93
C ARG A 177 10.12 28.83 7.50
N GLY A 178 10.45 29.17 8.73
CA GLY A 178 10.03 30.42 9.39
C GLY A 178 8.56 30.45 9.79
N MET A 179 7.91 29.31 9.91
CA MET A 179 6.57 29.21 10.47
C MET A 179 6.70 29.02 11.99
N HIS A 180 6.77 30.14 12.74
CA HIS A 180 6.91 30.10 14.21
C HIS A 180 5.56 30.15 14.93
N ARG A 181 4.53 30.65 14.25
CA ARG A 181 3.14 30.76 14.73
C ARG A 181 2.25 30.08 13.69
N ILE A 182 1.78 28.86 13.95
CA ILE A 182 1.06 28.07 12.96
C ILE A 182 -0.39 27.81 13.37
N ALA A 183 -1.32 27.95 12.42
CA ALA A 183 -2.65 27.38 12.51
C ALA A 183 -2.60 25.93 12.02
N VAL A 184 -3.40 25.06 12.62
CA VAL A 184 -3.51 23.66 12.21
C VAL A 184 -4.97 23.33 11.93
N ILE A 185 -5.23 22.75 10.75
CA ILE A 185 -6.53 22.11 10.41
C ILE A 185 -6.23 20.65 10.12
N TYR A 186 -6.90 19.74 10.81
CA TYR A 186 -6.63 18.31 10.69
C TYR A 186 -7.89 17.46 10.68
N VAL A 187 -7.85 16.37 9.91
CA VAL A 187 -8.96 15.44 9.78
C VAL A 187 -9.23 14.72 11.10
N ASN A 188 -10.51 14.59 11.46
CA ASN A 188 -10.97 13.97 12.70
C ASN A 188 -11.07 12.44 12.55
N ASN A 189 -9.93 11.79 12.37
CA ASN A 189 -9.80 10.33 12.35
C ASN A 189 -8.48 9.90 13.01
N ASP A 190 -8.24 8.60 13.15
CA ASP A 190 -7.02 8.07 13.81
C ASP A 190 -5.72 8.61 13.20
N TYR A 191 -5.65 8.80 11.86
CA TYR A 191 -4.48 9.37 11.22
C TYR A 191 -4.25 10.83 11.59
N GLY A 192 -5.27 11.67 11.35
CA GLY A 192 -5.11 13.13 11.52
C GLY A 192 -4.91 13.56 12.96
N VAL A 193 -5.59 12.90 13.89
CA VAL A 193 -5.44 13.17 15.33
C VAL A 193 -4.04 12.79 15.81
N ASP A 194 -3.59 11.58 15.49
CA ASP A 194 -2.29 11.10 15.94
C ASP A 194 -1.12 11.91 15.34
N LEU A 195 -1.17 12.23 14.06
CA LEU A 195 -0.14 13.07 13.42
C LEU A 195 -0.13 14.49 14.00
N TYR A 196 -1.32 15.08 14.26
CA TYR A 196 -1.41 16.37 14.92
C TYR A 196 -0.79 16.34 16.33
N ASP A 197 -1.09 15.33 17.14
CA ASP A 197 -0.58 15.21 18.50
C ASP A 197 0.95 15.09 18.52
N GLU A 198 1.53 14.31 17.63
CA GLU A 198 2.98 14.17 17.49
C GLU A 198 3.64 15.46 17.02
N PHE A 199 3.05 16.12 16.01
CA PHE A 199 3.49 17.45 15.55
C PHE A 199 3.42 18.47 16.68
N ALA A 200 2.29 18.58 17.34
CA ALA A 200 2.04 19.61 18.37
C ALA A 200 3.00 19.49 19.55
N ARG A 201 3.30 18.27 19.98
CA ARG A 201 4.24 17.99 21.06
C ARG A 201 5.64 18.44 20.68
N THR A 202 6.12 18.03 19.52
CA THR A 202 7.47 18.37 19.03
C THR A 202 7.58 19.86 18.72
N TYR A 203 6.59 20.43 18.04
CA TYR A 203 6.61 21.83 17.62
C TYR A 203 6.69 22.79 18.81
N LYS A 204 5.88 22.53 19.85
CA LYS A 204 5.94 23.29 21.12
C LYS A 204 7.27 23.08 21.84
N GLY A 205 7.79 21.86 21.87
CA GLY A 205 9.09 21.54 22.47
C GLY A 205 10.28 22.22 21.79
N LEU A 206 10.15 22.55 20.50
CA LEU A 206 11.13 23.32 19.73
C LEU A 206 10.89 24.85 19.79
N GLY A 207 9.90 25.35 20.55
CA GLY A 207 9.61 26.75 20.71
C GLY A 207 8.60 27.32 19.71
N GLY A 208 7.97 26.51 18.90
CA GLY A 208 6.86 26.93 18.02
C GLY A 208 5.55 27.17 18.76
N VAL A 209 4.70 28.03 18.21
CA VAL A 209 3.40 28.39 18.80
C VAL A 209 2.27 27.93 17.88
N ILE A 210 1.42 27.03 18.36
CA ILE A 210 0.17 26.69 17.70
C ILE A 210 -0.88 27.74 18.13
N VAL A 211 -1.28 28.59 17.18
CA VAL A 211 -2.20 29.67 17.42
C VAL A 211 -3.66 29.24 17.36
N SER A 212 -3.96 28.22 16.60
CA SER A 212 -5.25 27.53 16.52
C SER A 212 -5.07 26.10 16.10
N ALA A 213 -5.95 25.21 16.54
CA ALA A 213 -6.01 23.82 16.14
C ALA A 213 -7.47 23.40 15.96
N THR A 214 -7.86 23.14 14.73
CA THR A 214 -9.26 22.88 14.37
C THR A 214 -9.39 21.50 13.72
N ARG A 215 -10.23 20.66 14.27
CA ARG A 215 -10.60 19.37 13.67
C ARG A 215 -11.72 19.58 12.66
N TYR A 216 -11.69 18.83 11.55
CA TYR A 216 -12.80 18.77 10.62
C TYR A 216 -13.23 17.31 10.39
N ASN A 217 -14.51 17.10 10.08
CA ASN A 217 -15.02 15.81 9.68
C ASN A 217 -14.96 15.67 8.15
N GLU A 218 -14.67 14.47 7.67
CA GLU A 218 -14.56 14.20 6.24
C GLU A 218 -15.89 14.41 5.49
N LYS A 219 -15.78 14.68 4.19
CA LYS A 219 -16.92 14.74 3.26
C LYS A 219 -17.97 15.81 3.59
N GLN A 220 -17.56 16.93 4.17
CA GLN A 220 -18.46 18.06 4.37
C GLN A 220 -18.68 18.83 3.06
N SER A 221 -19.85 19.42 2.90
CA SER A 221 -20.16 20.30 1.77
C SER A 221 -19.42 21.65 1.85
N SER A 222 -19.00 22.06 3.03
CA SER A 222 -18.24 23.29 3.30
C SER A 222 -17.39 23.15 4.55
N TYR A 223 -16.23 23.78 4.54
CA TYR A 223 -15.29 23.88 5.68
C TYR A 223 -15.10 25.31 6.15
N ALA A 224 -16.03 26.21 5.82
CA ALA A 224 -15.94 27.64 6.14
C ALA A 224 -15.89 27.91 7.65
N SER A 225 -16.61 27.12 8.47
CA SER A 225 -16.59 27.23 9.93
C SER A 225 -15.22 26.87 10.52
N GLU A 226 -14.62 25.79 10.06
CA GLU A 226 -13.31 25.31 10.49
C GLU A 226 -12.21 26.29 10.09
N VAL A 227 -12.27 26.81 8.88
CA VAL A 227 -11.33 27.82 8.38
C VAL A 227 -11.48 29.12 9.18
N THR A 228 -12.71 29.59 9.44
CA THR A 228 -12.95 30.77 10.27
C THR A 228 -12.37 30.61 11.69
N ALA A 229 -12.58 29.45 12.29
CA ALA A 229 -12.03 29.15 13.62
C ALA A 229 -10.47 29.11 13.58
N ALA A 230 -9.88 28.54 12.53
CA ALA A 230 -8.44 28.50 12.38
C ALA A 230 -7.82 29.89 12.14
N MET A 231 -8.55 30.84 11.58
CA MET A 231 -8.13 32.22 11.31
C MET A 231 -8.36 33.18 12.51
N ALA A 232 -8.88 32.69 13.62
CA ALA A 232 -9.18 33.51 14.77
C ALA A 232 -7.94 34.21 15.40
N ALA A 233 -6.73 33.74 15.08
CA ALA A 233 -5.46 34.34 15.49
C ALA A 233 -4.49 34.41 14.31
N ALA A 234 -3.65 35.47 14.33
CA ALA A 234 -2.63 35.61 13.27
C ALA A 234 -1.63 34.47 13.29
N ALA A 235 -1.49 33.80 12.13
CA ALA A 235 -0.58 32.72 11.88
C ALA A 235 0.41 33.07 10.76
N ASP A 236 1.62 32.48 10.78
CA ASP A 236 2.61 32.58 9.72
C ASP A 236 2.26 31.65 8.53
N GLY A 237 1.47 30.62 8.80
CA GLY A 237 1.03 29.62 7.84
C GLY A 237 0.03 28.64 8.39
N LEU A 238 -0.41 27.72 7.55
CA LEU A 238 -1.35 26.66 7.89
C LEU A 238 -0.66 25.29 7.75
N TYR A 239 -0.67 24.49 8.83
CA TYR A 239 -0.46 23.05 8.69
C TYR A 239 -1.80 22.39 8.39
N LEU A 240 -1.90 21.82 7.20
CA LEU A 240 -3.11 21.13 6.73
C LEU A 240 -2.84 19.62 6.69
N ILE A 241 -3.46 18.89 7.62
CA ILE A 241 -3.43 17.42 7.70
C ILE A 241 -4.73 16.89 7.13
N SER A 242 -4.71 16.42 5.90
CA SER A 242 -5.93 16.12 5.15
C SER A 242 -5.71 15.06 4.06
N THR A 243 -6.80 14.68 3.39
CA THR A 243 -6.77 13.99 2.10
C THR A 243 -6.88 15.01 0.96
N PRO A 244 -6.51 14.66 -0.29
CA PRO A 244 -6.48 15.63 -1.40
C PRO A 244 -7.81 16.33 -1.65
N VAL A 245 -8.93 15.61 -1.59
CA VAL A 245 -10.26 16.13 -1.91
C VAL A 245 -10.70 17.19 -0.91
N ASP A 246 -10.72 16.82 0.38
CA ASP A 246 -11.12 17.75 1.46
C ASP A 246 -10.10 18.88 1.59
N GLY A 247 -8.81 18.52 1.55
CA GLY A 247 -7.71 19.47 1.68
C GLY A 247 -7.69 20.55 0.62
N SER A 248 -8.01 20.21 -0.63
CA SER A 248 -8.11 21.21 -1.70
C SER A 248 -9.25 22.21 -1.44
N THR A 249 -10.36 21.74 -0.89
CA THR A 249 -11.51 22.61 -0.55
C THR A 249 -11.18 23.50 0.66
N ILE A 250 -10.54 22.96 1.69
CA ILE A 250 -10.07 23.71 2.86
C ILE A 250 -9.03 24.76 2.45
N ALA A 251 -8.03 24.39 1.64
CA ALA A 251 -6.99 25.31 1.19
C ALA A 251 -7.57 26.48 0.37
N ARG A 252 -8.53 26.21 -0.52
CA ARG A 252 -9.24 27.27 -1.26
C ARG A 252 -10.00 28.20 -0.34
N ALA A 253 -10.74 27.66 0.64
CA ALA A 253 -11.46 28.46 1.62
C ALA A 253 -10.50 29.34 2.43
N TRP A 254 -9.39 28.77 2.91
CA TRP A 254 -8.32 29.48 3.64
C TRP A 254 -7.77 30.64 2.80
N ILE A 255 -7.40 30.40 1.54
CA ILE A 255 -6.88 31.44 0.62
C ILE A 255 -7.93 32.52 0.35
N SER A 256 -9.19 32.12 0.09
CA SER A 256 -10.26 33.07 -0.25
C SER A 256 -10.63 33.99 0.91
N MET A 257 -10.44 33.52 2.14
CA MET A 257 -10.67 34.31 3.37
C MET A 257 -9.43 35.15 3.78
N GLY A 258 -8.38 35.16 2.98
CA GLY A 258 -7.19 35.99 3.21
C GLY A 258 -6.12 35.34 4.09
N GLY A 259 -6.16 34.05 4.30
CA GLY A 259 -5.14 33.32 5.04
C GLY A 259 -3.77 33.35 4.33
N PRO A 260 -2.65 33.28 5.08
CA PRO A 260 -1.31 33.20 4.51
C PRO A 260 -1.19 32.03 3.52
N ARG A 261 -0.54 32.25 2.37
CA ARG A 261 -0.33 31.22 1.33
C ARG A 261 0.82 30.26 1.66
N ARG A 262 1.33 30.33 2.87
CA ARG A 262 2.36 29.41 3.35
C ARG A 262 1.72 28.20 3.99
N PHE A 263 1.92 27.04 3.37
CA PHE A 263 1.36 25.78 3.82
C PHE A 263 2.46 24.81 4.28
N LEU A 264 2.21 24.14 5.37
CA LEU A 264 2.81 22.85 5.69
C LEU A 264 1.79 21.77 5.35
N LEU A 265 2.21 20.70 4.70
CA LEU A 265 1.34 19.66 4.18
C LEU A 265 1.82 18.28 4.67
N ASN A 266 0.87 17.38 4.92
CA ASN A 266 1.15 15.97 5.22
C ASN A 266 1.47 15.19 3.95
N ASP A 267 1.92 13.95 4.10
CA ASP A 267 2.28 13.03 3.02
C ASP A 267 1.15 12.78 2.03
N GLY A 268 -0.09 12.62 2.51
CA GLY A 268 -1.27 12.46 1.68
C GLY A 268 -1.55 13.62 0.70
N MET A 269 -0.99 14.79 0.96
CA MET A 269 -1.13 15.96 0.10
C MET A 269 -0.07 16.02 -1.02
N ASN A 270 0.84 15.05 -1.09
CA ASN A 270 1.72 14.81 -2.22
C ASN A 270 0.91 14.18 -3.37
N SER A 271 0.00 14.96 -3.96
CA SER A 271 -1.00 14.48 -4.92
C SER A 271 -1.25 15.51 -6.02
N ALA A 272 -1.32 15.04 -7.26
CA ALA A 272 -1.68 15.87 -8.41
C ALA A 272 -3.10 16.45 -8.25
N ASP A 273 -4.02 15.69 -7.69
CA ASP A 273 -5.41 16.11 -7.45
C ASP A 273 -5.49 17.29 -6.48
N PHE A 274 -4.68 17.25 -5.41
CA PHE A 274 -4.59 18.40 -4.50
C PHE A 274 -4.08 19.64 -5.24
N ILE A 275 -3.00 19.50 -5.99
CA ILE A 275 -2.39 20.63 -6.72
C ILE A 275 -3.38 21.21 -7.76
N GLN A 276 -4.06 20.36 -8.51
CA GLN A 276 -5.07 20.77 -9.49
C GLN A 276 -6.28 21.41 -8.79
N GLY A 277 -6.73 20.80 -7.69
CA GLY A 277 -7.87 21.26 -6.91
C GLY A 277 -7.68 22.65 -6.31
N VAL A 278 -6.47 22.99 -5.85
CA VAL A 278 -6.15 24.33 -5.31
C VAL A 278 -5.75 25.30 -6.40
N GLY A 279 -4.97 24.82 -7.35
CA GLY A 279 -4.30 25.60 -8.39
C GLY A 279 -2.86 25.95 -8.04
N ALA A 280 -1.92 25.52 -8.89
CA ALA A 280 -0.47 25.61 -8.68
C ALA A 280 0.03 27.02 -8.29
N LYS A 281 -0.56 28.06 -8.87
CA LYS A 281 -0.20 29.48 -8.59
C LYS A 281 -0.40 29.92 -7.13
N TYR A 282 -1.17 29.17 -6.35
CA TYR A 282 -1.43 29.47 -4.93
C TYR A 282 -0.54 28.65 -3.99
N LEU A 283 0.26 27.72 -4.50
CA LEU A 283 1.02 26.73 -3.74
C LEU A 283 2.53 26.93 -3.81
N SER A 284 3.02 28.10 -4.28
CA SER A 284 4.45 28.40 -4.39
C SER A 284 5.21 28.37 -3.05
N GLU A 285 4.51 28.58 -1.93
CA GLU A 285 5.04 28.45 -0.56
C GLU A 285 4.38 27.25 0.19
N ALA A 286 4.08 26.17 -0.54
CA ALA A 286 3.61 24.94 0.05
C ALA A 286 4.79 23.96 0.19
N TYR A 287 4.99 23.52 1.43
CA TYR A 287 6.03 22.59 1.87
C TYR A 287 5.39 21.38 2.48
N GLY A 288 6.04 20.22 2.45
CA GLY A 288 5.50 19.05 3.08
C GLY A 288 6.54 18.01 3.45
N THR A 289 6.10 17.03 4.21
CA THR A 289 6.90 15.89 4.62
C THR A 289 6.22 14.60 4.22
N SER A 290 6.98 13.60 3.90
CA SER A 290 6.49 12.24 3.68
C SER A 290 7.54 11.21 4.06
N SER A 291 7.10 10.00 4.37
CA SER A 291 8.01 8.87 4.50
C SER A 291 8.90 8.80 3.26
N GLY A 292 10.20 8.79 3.47
CA GLY A 292 11.21 8.72 2.42
C GLY A 292 11.46 7.29 1.95
N THR A 293 12.32 7.19 0.96
CA THR A 293 12.87 5.93 0.46
C THR A 293 14.37 6.00 0.51
N SER A 294 15.05 4.87 0.67
CA SER A 294 16.50 4.78 0.45
C SER A 294 16.71 4.21 -0.95
N PRO A 295 16.91 5.06 -1.99
CA PRO A 295 16.89 4.62 -3.37
C PRO A 295 17.89 3.48 -3.64
N THR A 296 17.41 2.46 -4.34
CA THR A 296 18.18 1.33 -4.82
C THR A 296 17.97 1.14 -6.32
N VAL A 297 18.57 0.13 -6.91
CA VAL A 297 18.23 -0.26 -8.30
C VAL A 297 16.75 -0.61 -8.44
N SER A 298 16.11 -1.11 -7.39
CA SER A 298 14.68 -1.41 -7.37
C SER A 298 13.81 -0.16 -7.56
N THR A 299 14.22 0.98 -7.00
CA THR A 299 13.48 2.25 -7.13
C THR A 299 13.38 2.68 -8.59
N ALA A 300 14.52 2.71 -9.30
CA ALA A 300 14.55 3.09 -10.72
C ALA A 300 13.79 2.09 -11.62
N SER A 301 13.94 0.79 -11.36
CA SER A 301 13.19 -0.25 -12.08
C SER A 301 11.68 -0.11 -11.88
N PHE A 302 11.23 0.14 -10.64
CA PHE A 302 9.83 0.36 -10.34
C PHE A 302 9.26 1.57 -11.08
N GLU A 303 9.94 2.71 -11.03
CA GLU A 303 9.50 3.94 -11.70
C GLU A 303 9.24 3.72 -13.20
N GLN A 304 10.15 3.01 -13.86
CA GLN A 304 10.01 2.70 -15.28
C GLN A 304 8.88 1.70 -15.56
N GLU A 305 8.88 0.57 -14.83
CA GLU A 305 7.97 -0.55 -15.10
C GLU A 305 6.55 -0.26 -14.64
N TYR A 306 6.37 0.39 -13.49
CA TYR A 306 5.05 0.73 -12.97
C TYR A 306 4.32 1.71 -13.89
N LYS A 307 5.03 2.73 -14.40
CA LYS A 307 4.46 3.67 -15.38
C LYS A 307 3.98 2.97 -16.64
N ALA A 308 4.76 2.01 -17.13
CA ALA A 308 4.39 1.23 -18.32
C ALA A 308 3.21 0.27 -18.05
N PHE A 309 3.21 -0.39 -16.89
CA PHE A 309 2.20 -1.36 -16.48
C PHE A 309 0.88 -0.72 -16.07
N ALA A 310 0.93 0.20 -15.11
CA ALA A 310 -0.25 0.80 -14.50
C ALA A 310 -0.80 2.00 -15.29
N ARG A 311 0.04 2.65 -16.12
CA ARG A 311 -0.25 3.95 -16.77
C ARG A 311 -0.57 5.07 -15.77
N MET A 312 0.01 4.96 -14.59
CA MET A 312 -0.12 5.89 -13.48
C MET A 312 1.26 6.46 -13.11
N ASP A 313 1.26 7.53 -12.34
CA ASP A 313 2.49 8.11 -11.79
C ASP A 313 3.09 7.14 -10.75
N PRO A 314 4.34 6.69 -10.90
CA PRO A 314 5.01 5.87 -9.90
C PRO A 314 5.20 6.57 -8.54
N GLY A 315 5.17 7.91 -8.52
CA GLY A 315 5.17 8.72 -7.30
C GLY A 315 3.80 8.81 -6.60
N SER A 316 2.75 8.16 -7.11
CA SER A 316 1.45 8.12 -6.45
C SER A 316 1.57 7.55 -5.03
N PRO A 317 0.88 8.14 -4.04
CA PRO A 317 0.97 7.69 -2.66
C PRO A 317 0.67 6.19 -2.51
N ALA A 318 1.47 5.51 -1.72
CA ALA A 318 1.41 4.09 -1.40
C ALA A 318 1.74 3.10 -2.55
N ALA A 319 2.00 3.54 -3.79
CA ALA A 319 2.30 2.63 -4.90
C ALA A 319 3.59 1.83 -4.65
N ASP A 320 4.69 2.50 -4.32
CA ASP A 320 5.99 1.93 -3.99
C ASP A 320 5.91 0.93 -2.83
N ARG A 321 5.25 1.34 -1.76
CA ARG A 321 5.06 0.56 -0.54
C ARG A 321 4.14 -0.64 -0.71
N ALA A 322 3.16 -0.53 -1.58
CA ALA A 322 2.24 -1.64 -1.89
C ALA A 322 2.92 -2.71 -2.73
N TYR A 323 3.80 -2.32 -3.67
CA TYR A 323 4.65 -3.27 -4.38
C TYR A 323 5.51 -4.07 -3.39
N ASP A 324 6.20 -3.37 -2.48
CA ASP A 324 7.06 -4.01 -1.49
C ASP A 324 6.29 -4.91 -0.52
N ALA A 325 5.12 -4.46 -0.05
CA ALA A 325 4.26 -5.28 0.79
C ALA A 325 3.86 -6.59 0.10
N ALA A 326 3.47 -6.52 -1.18
CA ALA A 326 3.08 -7.69 -1.96
C ALA A 326 4.28 -8.61 -2.27
N ALA A 327 5.42 -8.05 -2.65
CA ALA A 327 6.65 -8.80 -2.90
C ALA A 327 7.11 -9.56 -1.66
N ILE A 328 7.17 -8.87 -0.51
CA ILE A 328 7.56 -9.46 0.78
C ILE A 328 6.58 -10.58 1.18
N VAL A 329 5.26 -10.36 1.04
CA VAL A 329 4.24 -11.37 1.31
C VAL A 329 4.44 -12.60 0.42
N GLY A 330 4.65 -12.42 -0.89
CA GLY A 330 4.84 -13.53 -1.80
C GLY A 330 6.12 -14.32 -1.51
N LEU A 331 7.23 -13.63 -1.25
CA LEU A 331 8.49 -14.26 -0.84
C LEU A 331 8.36 -14.98 0.51
N ALA A 332 7.63 -14.39 1.47
CA ALA A 332 7.35 -15.04 2.76
C ALA A 332 6.48 -16.29 2.62
N ILE A 333 5.47 -16.27 1.73
CA ILE A 333 4.70 -17.47 1.40
C ILE A 333 5.60 -18.56 0.81
N ALA A 334 6.55 -18.19 -0.06
CA ALA A 334 7.51 -19.14 -0.63
C ALA A 334 8.43 -19.75 0.44
N ALA A 335 8.90 -18.94 1.40
CA ALA A 335 9.79 -19.36 2.48
C ALA A 335 9.09 -20.09 3.62
N ALA A 336 7.79 -19.87 3.80
CA ALA A 336 7.01 -20.50 4.88
C ALA A 336 6.95 -22.03 4.72
N THR A 337 6.94 -22.75 5.84
CA THR A 337 6.77 -24.22 5.84
C THR A 337 5.39 -24.63 5.32
N ARG A 338 4.38 -23.79 5.58
CA ARG A 338 2.98 -23.95 5.14
C ARG A 338 2.41 -22.58 4.77
N ALA A 339 1.43 -22.53 3.85
CA ALA A 339 0.73 -21.30 3.49
C ALA A 339 -0.32 -20.91 4.56
N GLU A 340 0.13 -20.82 5.81
CA GLU A 340 -0.69 -20.48 6.99
C GLU A 340 -0.18 -19.19 7.63
N PRO A 341 -1.04 -18.36 8.24
CA PRO A 341 -0.69 -17.02 8.74
C PRO A 341 0.54 -17.00 9.65
N ALA A 342 0.62 -17.92 10.62
CA ALA A 342 1.74 -17.96 11.58
C ALA A 342 3.07 -18.34 10.92
N ALA A 343 3.06 -19.27 9.96
CA ALA A 343 4.24 -19.67 9.23
C ALA A 343 4.72 -18.55 8.28
N ILE A 344 3.78 -17.87 7.60
CA ILE A 344 4.09 -16.72 6.74
C ILE A 344 4.65 -15.56 7.58
N ARG A 345 4.06 -15.27 8.75
CA ARG A 345 4.57 -14.27 9.69
C ARG A 345 6.03 -14.54 10.08
N ALA A 346 6.35 -15.77 10.44
CA ALA A 346 7.73 -16.13 10.79
C ALA A 346 8.69 -15.96 9.61
N ALA A 347 8.23 -16.29 8.41
CA ALA A 347 9.00 -16.18 7.18
C ALA A 347 9.28 -14.74 6.75
N LEU A 348 8.46 -13.74 7.17
CA LEU A 348 8.74 -12.32 6.90
C LEU A 348 10.14 -11.95 7.35
N PHE A 349 10.56 -12.36 8.55
CA PHE A 349 11.90 -12.07 9.08
C PHE A 349 13.01 -12.83 8.34
N THR A 350 12.70 -13.96 7.69
CA THR A 350 13.68 -14.71 6.87
C THR A 350 13.93 -14.04 5.53
N VAL A 351 12.87 -13.43 4.94
CA VAL A 351 12.99 -12.77 3.63
C VAL A 351 13.45 -11.31 3.73
N THR A 352 13.47 -10.77 4.94
CA THR A 352 14.00 -9.43 5.25
C THR A 352 15.18 -9.48 6.22
N ASP A 353 15.92 -10.60 6.25
CA ASP A 353 17.08 -10.76 7.14
C ASP A 353 18.22 -9.83 6.69
N PRO A 354 18.70 -8.91 7.55
CA PRO A 354 19.80 -8.00 7.19
C PRO A 354 21.08 -8.71 6.76
N LYS A 355 21.28 -9.99 7.15
CA LYS A 355 22.42 -10.82 6.81
C LYS A 355 22.20 -11.69 5.58
N GLY A 356 20.99 -11.68 5.01
CA GLY A 356 20.62 -12.47 3.85
C GLY A 356 21.26 -11.98 2.55
N THR A 357 21.14 -12.79 1.51
CA THR A 357 21.55 -12.37 0.15
C THR A 357 20.62 -11.27 -0.36
N VAL A 358 21.18 -10.19 -0.87
CA VAL A 358 20.41 -9.08 -1.44
C VAL A 358 19.60 -9.53 -2.65
N ILE A 359 18.33 -9.16 -2.64
CA ILE A 359 17.35 -9.40 -3.70
C ILE A 359 16.64 -8.09 -3.99
N HIS A 360 16.61 -7.74 -5.26
CA HIS A 360 15.87 -6.60 -5.78
C HIS A 360 14.52 -7.02 -6.35
N ILE A 361 13.80 -6.08 -6.98
CA ILE A 361 12.53 -6.35 -7.65
C ILE A 361 12.73 -6.93 -9.05
N GLY A 362 11.66 -7.51 -9.60
CA GLY A 362 11.60 -8.01 -10.97
C GLY A 362 11.72 -9.54 -11.08
N GLU A 363 11.33 -10.05 -12.23
CA GLU A 363 11.20 -11.49 -12.49
C GLU A 363 12.51 -12.28 -12.22
N ASP A 364 13.65 -11.80 -12.74
CA ASP A 364 14.93 -12.49 -12.58
C ASP A 364 15.41 -12.52 -11.12
N GLU A 365 15.28 -11.41 -10.42
CA GLU A 365 15.64 -11.32 -9.01
C GLU A 365 14.71 -12.17 -8.13
N PHE A 366 13.42 -12.24 -8.44
CA PHE A 366 12.52 -13.13 -7.74
C PHE A 366 12.79 -14.60 -8.07
N ALA A 367 13.18 -14.97 -9.29
CA ALA A 367 13.61 -16.32 -9.61
C ALA A 367 14.86 -16.73 -8.80
N LYS A 368 15.84 -15.84 -8.66
CA LYS A 368 17.01 -15.99 -7.79
C LYS A 368 16.60 -16.14 -6.32
N ALA A 369 15.68 -15.28 -5.82
CA ALA A 369 15.16 -15.35 -4.47
C ALA A 369 14.50 -16.71 -4.18
N LEU A 370 13.61 -17.16 -5.06
CA LEU A 370 12.91 -18.43 -4.94
C LEU A 370 13.88 -19.62 -4.95
N ALA A 371 14.98 -19.55 -5.73
CA ALA A 371 16.01 -20.58 -5.72
C ALA A 371 16.78 -20.61 -4.37
N LEU A 372 17.12 -19.44 -3.81
CA LEU A 372 17.78 -19.35 -2.51
C LEU A 372 16.87 -19.89 -1.40
N ILE A 373 15.61 -19.48 -1.38
CA ILE A 373 14.59 -19.92 -0.41
C ILE A 373 14.42 -21.44 -0.44
N ARG A 374 14.31 -22.05 -1.62
CA ARG A 374 14.23 -23.52 -1.76
C ARG A 374 15.45 -24.25 -1.17
N ASN A 375 16.61 -23.59 -1.17
CA ASN A 375 17.84 -24.11 -0.58
C ASN A 375 18.04 -23.73 0.90
N GLY A 376 17.00 -23.21 1.56
CA GLY A 376 17.01 -22.81 2.98
C GLY A 376 17.94 -21.62 3.29
N LYS A 377 18.28 -20.80 2.29
CA LYS A 377 19.14 -19.63 2.48
C LYS A 377 18.30 -18.38 2.74
N PRO A 378 18.64 -17.56 3.75
CA PRO A 378 17.97 -16.30 4.00
C PRO A 378 18.27 -15.29 2.89
N ILE A 379 17.30 -14.41 2.64
CA ILE A 379 17.43 -13.30 1.70
C ILE A 379 17.21 -11.97 2.42
N ARG A 380 17.76 -10.91 1.85
CA ARG A 380 17.53 -9.53 2.24
C ARG A 380 16.82 -8.81 1.12
N TYR A 381 15.52 -8.64 1.26
CA TYR A 381 14.75 -7.90 0.28
C TYR A 381 15.10 -6.40 0.34
N GLU A 382 15.61 -5.86 -0.75
CA GLU A 382 15.83 -4.44 -0.99
C GLU A 382 14.87 -3.97 -2.09
N GLY A 383 13.71 -3.51 -1.64
CA GLY A 383 12.59 -3.15 -2.52
C GLY A 383 12.66 -1.73 -3.07
N VAL A 384 11.50 -1.25 -3.48
CA VAL A 384 11.31 0.09 -4.05
C VAL A 384 11.62 1.17 -3.00
N ILE A 385 11.22 0.93 -1.73
CA ILE A 385 11.49 1.86 -0.62
C ILE A 385 12.92 1.71 -0.06
N GLY A 386 13.68 0.72 -0.52
CA GLY A 386 15.00 0.38 -0.03
C GLY A 386 15.01 -0.91 0.78
N PRO A 387 16.04 -1.12 1.64
CA PRO A 387 16.10 -2.25 2.53
C PRO A 387 14.92 -2.26 3.51
N VAL A 388 14.19 -3.37 3.57
CA VAL A 388 13.09 -3.54 4.52
C VAL A 388 13.55 -4.41 5.68
N SER A 389 13.32 -3.93 6.90
CA SER A 389 13.54 -4.69 8.12
C SER A 389 12.44 -4.34 9.11
N PHE A 390 11.75 -5.35 9.60
CA PHE A 390 10.67 -5.16 10.57
C PHE A 390 11.17 -5.28 12.00
N ASP A 391 10.66 -4.42 12.87
CA ASP A 391 10.86 -4.55 14.31
C ASP A 391 9.88 -5.60 14.92
N ALA A 392 9.91 -5.73 16.24
CA ALA A 392 9.06 -6.67 16.96
C ALA A 392 7.55 -6.39 16.84
N TYR A 393 7.17 -5.20 16.43
CA TYR A 393 5.79 -4.75 16.29
C TYR A 393 5.32 -4.69 14.83
N GLY A 394 6.20 -5.05 13.88
CA GLY A 394 5.95 -5.04 12.45
C GLY A 394 6.11 -3.67 11.80
N ASP A 395 6.78 -2.75 12.49
CA ASP A 395 7.12 -1.42 11.96
C ASP A 395 8.43 -1.46 11.18
N ILE A 396 8.58 -0.55 10.22
CA ILE A 396 9.86 -0.24 9.58
C ILE A 396 10.34 1.14 9.99
N THR A 397 11.64 1.36 9.88
CA THR A 397 12.27 2.69 9.95
C THR A 397 12.74 3.11 8.57
N GLY A 398 12.75 4.41 8.32
CA GLY A 398 13.22 4.99 7.06
C GLY A 398 13.46 6.48 7.21
N PRO A 399 14.11 7.11 6.22
CA PRO A 399 14.27 8.56 6.18
C PRO A 399 12.93 9.26 5.92
N PHE A 400 12.92 10.59 6.08
CA PHE A 400 11.78 11.42 5.70
C PHE A 400 12.15 12.39 4.60
N ARG A 401 11.39 12.40 3.52
CA ARG A 401 11.52 13.33 2.41
C ARG A 401 10.91 14.67 2.78
N LEU A 402 11.67 15.74 2.55
CA LEU A 402 11.22 17.12 2.64
C LEU A 402 10.94 17.61 1.22
N TRP A 403 9.76 18.11 0.96
CA TRP A 403 9.35 18.51 -0.38
C TRP A 403 8.64 19.86 -0.39
N ARG A 404 8.52 20.42 -1.58
CA ARG A 404 7.73 21.61 -1.87
C ARG A 404 6.99 21.47 -3.18
N ILE A 405 5.98 22.31 -3.40
CA ILE A 405 5.34 22.42 -4.71
C ILE A 405 6.02 23.52 -5.52
N THR A 406 6.51 23.17 -6.71
CA THR A 406 7.18 24.07 -7.63
C THR A 406 6.61 23.83 -9.03
N ASP A 407 6.12 24.88 -9.69
CA ASP A 407 5.57 24.85 -11.05
C ASP A 407 4.47 23.77 -11.24
N GLY A 408 3.67 23.56 -10.19
CA GLY A 408 2.57 22.59 -10.22
C GLY A 408 2.98 21.13 -10.04
N ALA A 409 4.21 20.87 -9.62
CA ALA A 409 4.72 19.54 -9.32
C ALA A 409 5.34 19.49 -7.92
N VAL A 410 5.30 18.32 -7.29
CA VAL A 410 6.02 18.07 -6.05
C VAL A 410 7.51 17.86 -6.35
N THR A 411 8.36 18.63 -5.69
CA THR A 411 9.82 18.56 -5.83
C THR A 411 10.44 18.26 -4.47
N THR A 412 11.26 17.22 -4.39
CA THR A 412 12.08 16.93 -3.21
C THR A 412 13.16 18.02 -3.06
N VAL A 413 13.25 18.61 -1.87
CA VAL A 413 14.22 19.68 -1.57
C VAL A 413 15.21 19.28 -0.48
N GLY A 414 15.04 18.11 0.11
CA GLY A 414 15.93 17.57 1.12
C GLY A 414 15.38 16.28 1.71
N GLU A 415 16.17 15.71 2.58
CA GLU A 415 15.83 14.50 3.34
C GLU A 415 16.29 14.69 4.77
N MET A 416 15.56 14.11 5.71
CA MET A 416 16.01 13.92 7.08
C MET A 416 16.27 12.43 7.27
N SER A 417 17.54 12.07 7.49
CA SER A 417 17.97 10.69 7.70
C SER A 417 17.37 10.08 8.98
N VAL A 418 17.40 8.77 9.09
CA VAL A 418 16.95 8.05 10.29
C VAL A 418 17.71 8.54 11.55
N ASP A 419 19.01 8.77 11.44
CA ASP A 419 19.83 9.23 12.56
C ASP A 419 19.47 10.65 12.98
N GLU A 420 19.21 11.55 12.05
CA GLU A 420 18.76 12.92 12.35
C GLU A 420 17.38 12.94 13.02
N VAL A 421 16.45 12.09 12.57
CA VAL A 421 15.13 11.94 13.19
C VAL A 421 15.26 11.41 14.62
N ASN A 422 16.06 10.35 14.81
CA ASN A 422 16.30 9.78 16.12
C ASN A 422 16.98 10.78 17.08
N ALA A 423 17.95 11.56 16.59
CA ALA A 423 18.61 12.61 17.38
C ALA A 423 17.61 13.71 17.78
N LEU A 424 16.71 14.11 16.87
CA LEU A 424 15.65 15.07 17.15
C LEU A 424 14.70 14.58 18.26
N VAL A 425 14.23 13.34 18.13
CA VAL A 425 13.31 12.73 19.10
C VAL A 425 13.98 12.55 20.47
N THR A 426 15.24 12.05 20.50
CA THR A 426 16.02 11.90 21.74
C THR A 426 16.25 13.23 22.46
N ARG A 427 16.56 14.30 21.71
CA ARG A 427 16.75 15.66 22.25
C ARG A 427 15.51 16.16 22.97
N LEU A 428 14.32 15.70 22.58
CA LEU A 428 13.04 16.04 23.20
C LEU A 428 12.63 15.09 24.34
N GLY A 429 13.53 14.19 24.75
CA GLY A 429 13.30 13.25 25.85
C GLY A 429 12.35 12.11 25.50
N ARG A 430 12.41 11.65 24.26
CA ARG A 430 11.51 10.60 23.72
C ARG A 430 12.28 9.37 23.27
#